data_99b4381348c48d4f5b57d215c88e0155
#
_entry.id   99b4381348c48d4f5b57d215c88e0155
#
_cell.length_a   1.000
_cell.length_b   1.000
_cell.length_c   1.000
_cell.angle_alpha   90.00
_cell.angle_beta   90.00
_cell.angle_gamma   90.00
#
_symmetry.space_group_name_H-M   'P 1'
#
loop_
_entity.id
_entity.type
_entity.pdbx_description
1 polymer ?
#
loop_
_entity_poly.entity_id
_entity_poly.type
_entity_poly.pdbx_seq_one_letter_code
_entity_poly.pdbx_strand_id
1 'polypeptide(L)'
;EILGYAEKYDAFVITDEVYEHIVFPPYEHVAAASLPGGRSRVITCNSLSKTFSITGWRLGFLIAPPDVPDLAEGVKKVHDFLTVGAPAPLQEAVCAGFTLGKDYYDGLTEMYSRKREIFCKGLDEIGLKHTTPQGSYFIMVDISDFLAKEKFKGWSDQQFCEWMIGEVGVAAVPGSSFFREPVNHLIRLHFARSEESLKDAIARLGKLQKYLK
;
A
#
# COMPACT_ATOMS: atom_id res chain seq x y z
N GLU A 1 -22.04 0.89 2.10
CA GLU A 1 -22.17 0.63 3.54
C GLU A 1 -21.52 1.74 4.37
N ILE A 2 -20.19 2.03 4.23
CA ILE A 2 -19.47 3.08 4.99
C ILE A 2 -20.16 4.43 4.86
N LEU A 3 -20.53 4.87 3.64
CA LEU A 3 -21.21 6.13 3.40
C LEU A 3 -22.60 6.19 4.08
N GLY A 4 -23.30 5.05 4.17
CA GLY A 4 -24.57 4.99 4.91
C GLY A 4 -24.39 5.19 6.42
N TYR A 5 -23.30 4.71 6.99
CA TYR A 5 -22.94 5.02 8.38
C TYR A 5 -22.55 6.48 8.55
N ALA A 6 -21.75 7.02 7.61
CA ALA A 6 -21.36 8.42 7.64
C ALA A 6 -22.58 9.37 7.58
N GLU A 7 -23.57 9.05 6.75
CA GLU A 7 -24.82 9.77 6.66
C GLU A 7 -25.61 9.67 7.98
N LYS A 8 -25.78 8.45 8.50
CA LYS A 8 -26.53 8.18 9.74
C LYS A 8 -25.97 8.93 10.95
N TYR A 9 -24.65 9.07 11.03
CA TYR A 9 -23.97 9.67 12.17
C TYR A 9 -23.44 11.09 11.91
N ASP A 10 -23.83 11.68 10.80
CA ASP A 10 -23.37 13.01 10.34
C ASP A 10 -21.85 13.17 10.36
N ALA A 11 -21.15 12.17 9.82
CA ALA A 11 -19.71 12.10 9.81
C ALA A 11 -19.14 12.30 8.41
N PHE A 12 -17.89 12.74 8.31
CA PHE A 12 -17.10 12.68 7.08
C PHE A 12 -16.38 11.34 6.94
N VAL A 13 -16.11 10.97 5.70
CA VAL A 13 -15.25 9.82 5.35
C VAL A 13 -13.97 10.38 4.74
N ILE A 14 -12.82 10.06 5.36
CA ILE A 14 -11.51 10.39 4.79
C ILE A 14 -10.99 9.13 4.12
N THR A 15 -10.68 9.22 2.82
CA THR A 15 -10.09 8.12 2.04
C THR A 15 -8.65 8.43 1.70
N ASP A 16 -7.79 7.39 1.73
CA ASP A 16 -6.45 7.43 1.14
C ASP A 16 -6.48 6.58 -0.14
N GLU A 17 -6.47 7.27 -1.28
CA GLU A 17 -6.60 6.65 -2.61
C GLU A 17 -5.29 6.62 -3.39
N VAL A 18 -4.14 6.64 -2.69
CA VAL A 18 -2.79 6.72 -3.25
C VAL A 18 -2.44 5.59 -4.24
N TYR A 19 -3.15 4.47 -4.21
CA TYR A 19 -2.95 3.31 -5.10
C TYR A 19 -4.02 3.20 -6.20
N GLU A 20 -4.78 4.24 -6.48
CA GLU A 20 -5.87 4.22 -7.47
C GLU A 20 -5.48 3.66 -8.85
N HIS A 21 -4.21 3.85 -9.28
CA HIS A 21 -3.67 3.36 -10.53
C HIS A 21 -2.87 2.04 -10.41
N ILE A 22 -2.87 1.41 -9.24
CA ILE A 22 -2.21 0.12 -9.00
C ILE A 22 -3.26 -0.87 -8.48
N VAL A 23 -4.17 -1.22 -9.36
CA VAL A 23 -5.26 -2.18 -9.12
C VAL A 23 -5.21 -3.24 -10.22
N PHE A 24 -5.43 -4.49 -9.87
CA PHE A 24 -5.21 -5.61 -10.77
C PHE A 24 -6.53 -6.21 -11.28
N PRO A 25 -6.64 -6.45 -12.59
CA PRO A 25 -7.82 -7.10 -13.15
C PRO A 25 -8.16 -8.41 -12.43
N PRO A 26 -9.47 -8.71 -12.26
CA PRO A 26 -10.65 -8.02 -12.79
C PRO A 26 -11.12 -6.84 -11.91
N TYR A 27 -10.37 -6.45 -10.89
CA TYR A 27 -10.75 -5.38 -9.97
C TYR A 27 -10.47 -4.00 -10.58
N GLU A 28 -11.28 -3.03 -10.21
CA GLU A 28 -11.14 -1.64 -10.60
C GLU A 28 -11.19 -0.75 -9.36
N HIS A 29 -10.50 0.39 -9.42
CA HIS A 29 -10.60 1.39 -8.37
C HIS A 29 -11.93 2.12 -8.47
N VAL A 30 -12.58 2.32 -7.33
CA VAL A 30 -13.81 3.11 -7.21
C VAL A 30 -13.54 4.24 -6.23
N ALA A 31 -13.42 5.46 -6.75
CA ALA A 31 -13.28 6.65 -5.92
C ALA A 31 -14.52 6.81 -5.02
N ALA A 32 -14.33 6.85 -3.71
CA ALA A 32 -15.44 6.89 -2.77
C ALA A 32 -16.32 8.13 -2.93
N ALA A 33 -15.74 9.26 -3.34
CA ALA A 33 -16.47 10.49 -3.63
C ALA A 33 -17.44 10.37 -4.82
N SER A 34 -17.25 9.40 -5.74
CA SER A 34 -18.11 9.15 -6.88
C SER A 34 -19.37 8.35 -6.55
N LEU A 35 -19.41 7.72 -5.39
CA LEU A 35 -20.55 6.93 -4.94
C LEU A 35 -21.72 7.81 -4.47
N PRO A 36 -22.96 7.31 -4.53
CA PRO A 36 -24.12 8.03 -3.99
C PRO A 36 -23.88 8.47 -2.54
N GLY A 37 -24.08 9.75 -2.26
CA GLY A 37 -23.82 10.38 -0.94
C GLY A 37 -22.34 10.71 -0.68
N GLY A 38 -21.41 10.30 -1.56
CA GLY A 38 -19.98 10.56 -1.40
C GLY A 38 -19.61 12.03 -1.62
N ARG A 39 -20.20 12.69 -2.59
CA ARG A 39 -19.87 14.07 -2.98
C ARG A 39 -19.92 15.09 -1.83
N SER A 40 -20.82 14.91 -0.88
CA SER A 40 -21.00 15.85 0.26
C SER A 40 -20.22 15.46 1.52
N ARG A 41 -19.63 14.25 1.56
CA ARG A 41 -19.06 13.69 2.80
C ARG A 41 -17.67 13.10 2.66
N VAL A 42 -17.19 12.82 1.44
CA VAL A 42 -15.87 12.21 1.25
C VAL A 42 -14.81 13.28 1.10
N ILE A 43 -13.78 13.18 1.92
CA ILE A 43 -12.52 13.91 1.80
C ILE A 43 -11.53 12.93 1.18
N THR A 44 -11.18 13.12 -0.08
CA THR A 44 -10.22 12.26 -0.76
C THR A 44 -8.80 12.78 -0.54
N CYS A 45 -7.97 11.99 0.09
CA CYS A 45 -6.53 12.21 0.17
C CYS A 45 -5.85 11.34 -0.90
N ASN A 46 -4.91 11.91 -1.64
CA ASN A 46 -4.15 11.18 -2.63
C ASN A 46 -2.68 11.67 -2.65
N SER A 47 -1.82 10.87 -3.22
CA SER A 47 -0.40 11.19 -3.36
C SER A 47 0.10 10.86 -4.76
N LEU A 48 0.88 11.75 -5.33
CA LEU A 48 1.54 11.56 -6.61
C LEU A 48 2.75 10.62 -6.52
N SER A 49 3.12 10.27 -5.30
CA SER A 49 4.29 9.46 -4.96
C SER A 49 4.34 8.10 -5.62
N LYS A 50 3.18 7.42 -5.75
CA LYS A 50 3.12 6.04 -6.26
C LYS A 50 2.86 6.01 -7.74
N THR A 51 1.96 6.87 -8.21
CA THR A 51 1.61 7.01 -9.62
C THR A 51 2.84 7.39 -10.45
N PHE A 52 3.65 8.35 -9.98
CA PHE A 52 4.81 8.86 -10.73
C PHE A 52 6.17 8.39 -10.17
N SER A 53 6.19 7.45 -9.21
CA SER A 53 7.43 6.95 -8.58
C SER A 53 8.30 8.05 -7.96
N ILE A 54 7.68 9.11 -7.44
CA ILE A 54 8.33 10.31 -6.87
C ILE A 54 8.15 10.41 -5.36
N THR A 55 8.21 9.31 -4.65
CA THR A 55 7.95 9.24 -3.19
C THR A 55 8.76 10.27 -2.40
N GLY A 56 10.01 10.54 -2.81
CA GLY A 56 10.90 11.52 -2.16
C GLY A 56 10.49 12.98 -2.39
N TRP A 57 9.63 13.29 -3.34
CA TRP A 57 9.18 14.65 -3.62
C TRP A 57 8.18 15.20 -2.59
N ARG A 58 7.54 14.31 -1.83
CA ARG A 58 6.58 14.65 -0.80
C ARG A 58 5.39 15.47 -1.33
N LEU A 59 4.83 15.05 -2.47
CA LEU A 59 3.67 15.69 -3.11
C LEU A 59 2.42 14.83 -2.99
N GLY A 60 1.34 15.47 -2.62
CA GLY A 60 0.02 14.90 -2.55
C GLY A 60 -1.02 16.00 -2.64
N PHE A 61 -2.28 15.63 -2.64
CA PHE A 61 -3.39 16.57 -2.68
C PHE A 61 -4.58 16.04 -1.88
N LEU A 62 -5.44 16.96 -1.49
CA LEU A 62 -6.70 16.68 -0.83
C LEU A 62 -7.82 17.31 -1.67
N ILE A 63 -8.89 16.55 -1.85
CA ILE A 63 -10.13 17.04 -2.47
C ILE A 63 -11.19 17.06 -1.38
N ALA A 64 -11.65 18.26 -1.04
CA ALA A 64 -12.74 18.44 -0.09
C ALA A 64 -14.11 18.33 -0.78
N PRO A 65 -15.17 17.94 -0.06
CA PRO A 65 -16.53 18.00 -0.54
C PRO A 65 -16.88 19.42 -1.04
N PRO A 66 -17.38 19.59 -2.28
CA PRO A 66 -17.67 20.91 -2.83
C PRO A 66 -18.83 21.63 -2.09
N ASP A 67 -19.67 20.85 -1.44
CA ASP A 67 -20.83 21.37 -0.69
C ASP A 67 -20.45 21.88 0.71
N VAL A 68 -19.15 21.77 1.11
CA VAL A 68 -18.61 22.24 2.39
C VAL A 68 -17.38 23.12 2.15
N PRO A 69 -17.54 24.33 1.60
CA PRO A 69 -16.43 25.17 1.15
C PRO A 69 -15.46 25.56 2.29
N ASP A 70 -15.97 25.77 3.49
CA ASP A 70 -15.15 26.13 4.66
C ASP A 70 -14.20 25.03 5.10
N LEU A 71 -14.47 23.78 4.73
CA LEU A 71 -13.61 22.64 5.06
C LEU A 71 -12.26 22.76 4.36
N ALA A 72 -12.26 23.03 3.06
CA ALA A 72 -11.00 23.20 2.30
C ALA A 72 -10.15 24.33 2.84
N GLU A 73 -10.78 25.45 3.17
CA GLU A 73 -10.07 26.61 3.76
C GLU A 73 -9.53 26.29 5.16
N GLY A 74 -10.30 25.60 5.97
CA GLY A 74 -9.87 25.15 7.31
C GLY A 74 -8.68 24.19 7.24
N VAL A 75 -8.74 23.18 6.36
CA VAL A 75 -7.64 22.23 6.14
C VAL A 75 -6.39 22.95 5.67
N LYS A 76 -6.52 23.90 4.72
CA LYS A 76 -5.39 24.70 4.23
C LYS A 76 -4.72 25.47 5.35
N LYS A 77 -5.49 26.16 6.20
CA LYS A 77 -4.94 26.90 7.35
C LYS A 77 -4.17 26.00 8.30
N VAL A 78 -4.73 24.84 8.65
CA VAL A 78 -4.05 23.88 9.53
C VAL A 78 -2.78 23.37 8.88
N HIS A 79 -2.83 23.01 7.60
CA HIS A 79 -1.66 22.52 6.85
C HIS A 79 -0.54 23.55 6.78
N ASP A 80 -0.86 24.82 6.56
CA ASP A 80 0.12 25.93 6.52
C ASP A 80 0.90 26.04 7.84
N PHE A 81 0.25 25.83 8.98
CA PHE A 81 0.91 25.86 10.29
C PHE A 81 1.65 24.57 10.65
N LEU A 82 1.20 23.41 10.16
CA LEU A 82 1.83 22.13 10.48
C LEU A 82 3.03 21.82 9.57
N THR A 83 2.97 22.18 8.29
CA THR A 83 3.97 21.76 7.29
C THR A 83 4.45 22.86 6.36
N VAL A 84 3.86 24.05 6.41
CA VAL A 84 4.11 25.20 5.52
C VAL A 84 3.69 24.95 4.07
N GLY A 85 3.77 23.75 3.58
CA GLY A 85 3.37 23.32 2.24
C GLY A 85 4.44 22.46 1.55
N ALA A 86 4.05 21.89 0.42
CA ALA A 86 4.96 21.12 -0.43
C ALA A 86 5.92 22.04 -1.20
N PRO A 87 7.14 21.58 -1.58
CA PRO A 87 8.11 22.38 -2.30
C PRO A 87 7.56 22.91 -3.63
N ALA A 88 7.48 24.22 -3.80
CA ALA A 88 6.91 24.87 -4.99
C ALA A 88 7.55 24.42 -6.32
N PRO A 89 8.88 24.27 -6.46
CA PRO A 89 9.48 23.79 -7.71
C PRO A 89 9.03 22.38 -8.09
N LEU A 90 8.80 21.52 -7.11
CA LEU A 90 8.34 20.15 -7.35
C LEU A 90 6.84 20.10 -7.68
N GLN A 91 6.05 21.01 -7.12
CA GLN A 91 4.64 21.16 -7.51
C GLN A 91 4.52 21.58 -8.99
N GLU A 92 5.35 22.51 -9.46
CA GLU A 92 5.40 22.90 -10.86
C GLU A 92 5.85 21.74 -11.75
N ALA A 93 6.94 21.06 -11.37
CA ALA A 93 7.50 19.96 -12.14
C ALA A 93 6.52 18.80 -12.32
N VAL A 94 5.72 18.47 -11.29
CA VAL A 94 4.76 17.35 -11.37
C VAL A 94 3.58 17.62 -12.28
N CYS A 95 3.31 18.88 -12.64
CA CYS A 95 2.26 19.23 -13.61
C CYS A 95 2.47 18.52 -14.95
N ALA A 96 3.72 18.25 -15.34
CA ALA A 96 4.03 17.44 -16.52
C ALA A 96 3.45 16.02 -16.44
N GLY A 97 3.35 15.44 -15.24
CA GLY A 97 2.76 14.11 -15.02
C GLY A 97 1.29 14.05 -15.38
N PHE A 98 0.53 15.14 -15.16
CA PHE A 98 -0.89 15.19 -15.49
C PHE A 98 -1.17 15.32 -16.99
N THR A 99 -0.15 15.56 -17.80
CA THR A 99 -0.27 15.56 -19.28
C THR A 99 -0.06 14.18 -19.89
N LEU A 100 0.31 13.18 -19.09
CA LEU A 100 0.49 11.81 -19.57
C LEU A 100 -0.84 11.20 -19.96
N GLY A 101 -0.83 10.49 -21.08
CA GLY A 101 -2.03 9.81 -21.61
C GLY A 101 -2.36 8.52 -20.87
N LYS A 102 -3.48 7.92 -21.25
CA LYS A 102 -3.97 6.65 -20.70
C LYS A 102 -2.91 5.54 -20.74
N ASP A 103 -2.09 5.52 -21.79
CA ASP A 103 -1.03 4.51 -21.99
C ASP A 103 -0.04 4.45 -20.81
N TYR A 104 0.22 5.58 -20.16
CA TYR A 104 1.07 5.59 -18.97
C TYR A 104 0.44 4.81 -17.81
N TYR A 105 -0.85 5.07 -17.55
CA TYR A 105 -1.57 4.44 -16.43
C TYR A 105 -1.81 2.95 -16.69
N ASP A 106 -2.15 2.59 -17.93
CA ASP A 106 -2.29 1.19 -18.34
C ASP A 106 -0.96 0.44 -18.20
N GLY A 107 0.14 1.06 -18.65
CA GLY A 107 1.49 0.52 -18.51
C GLY A 107 1.93 0.37 -17.04
N LEU A 108 1.48 1.26 -16.15
CA LEU A 108 1.73 1.15 -14.72
C LEU A 108 1.04 -0.10 -14.14
N THR A 109 -0.23 -0.29 -14.47
CA THR A 109 -1.01 -1.46 -14.05
C THR A 109 -0.41 -2.75 -14.60
N GLU A 110 -0.02 -2.79 -15.87
CA GLU A 110 0.62 -3.95 -16.49
C GLU A 110 1.96 -4.30 -15.82
N MET A 111 2.82 -3.30 -15.62
CA MET A 111 4.11 -3.47 -14.95
C MET A 111 3.96 -4.07 -13.55
N TYR A 112 3.03 -3.56 -12.74
CA TYR A 112 2.82 -4.07 -11.40
C TYR A 112 2.10 -5.43 -11.39
N SER A 113 1.20 -5.70 -12.34
CA SER A 113 0.59 -7.03 -12.52
C SER A 113 1.64 -8.09 -12.75
N ARG A 114 2.59 -7.83 -13.65
CA ARG A 114 3.70 -8.73 -13.93
C ARG A 114 4.61 -8.95 -12.70
N LYS A 115 4.95 -7.88 -11.98
CA LYS A 115 5.75 -8.00 -10.75
C LYS A 115 5.03 -8.80 -9.67
N ARG A 116 3.71 -8.58 -9.51
CA ARG A 116 2.86 -9.37 -8.61
C ARG A 116 2.91 -10.85 -8.97
N GLU A 117 2.71 -11.18 -10.25
CA GLU A 117 2.72 -12.57 -10.73
C GLU A 117 4.06 -13.26 -10.44
N ILE A 118 5.18 -12.61 -10.78
CA ILE A 118 6.53 -13.13 -10.49
C ILE A 118 6.69 -13.40 -8.99
N PHE A 119 6.28 -12.45 -8.15
CA PHE A 119 6.51 -12.55 -6.72
C PHE A 119 5.59 -13.57 -6.06
N CYS A 120 4.29 -13.56 -6.37
CA CYS A 120 3.32 -14.53 -5.85
C CYS A 120 3.73 -15.97 -6.24
N LYS A 121 4.03 -16.19 -7.53
CA LYS A 121 4.49 -17.50 -8.00
C LYS A 121 5.76 -17.97 -7.26
N GLY A 122 6.71 -17.07 -7.04
CA GLY A 122 7.92 -17.39 -6.29
C GLY A 122 7.63 -17.76 -4.83
N LEU A 123 6.67 -17.10 -4.17
CA LEU A 123 6.25 -17.45 -2.82
C LEU A 123 5.53 -18.81 -2.78
N ASP A 124 4.67 -19.10 -3.77
CA ASP A 124 4.01 -20.40 -3.91
C ASP A 124 5.02 -21.55 -4.08
N GLU A 125 6.03 -21.37 -4.94
CA GLU A 125 7.09 -22.36 -5.18
C GLU A 125 7.93 -22.65 -3.91
N ILE A 126 8.06 -21.66 -3.03
CA ILE A 126 8.71 -21.83 -1.72
C ILE A 126 7.78 -22.53 -0.72
N GLY A 127 6.46 -22.44 -0.92
CA GLY A 127 5.43 -22.94 -0.02
C GLY A 127 5.05 -21.95 1.08
N LEU A 128 5.22 -20.65 0.84
CA LEU A 128 4.81 -19.58 1.74
C LEU A 128 3.36 -19.20 1.50
N LYS A 129 2.51 -19.35 2.52
CA LYS A 129 1.12 -18.91 2.47
C LYS A 129 1.06 -17.38 2.43
N HIS A 130 0.30 -16.84 1.49
CA HIS A 130 0.20 -15.39 1.33
C HIS A 130 -1.17 -14.96 0.79
N THR A 131 -1.47 -13.67 0.95
CA THR A 131 -2.64 -13.05 0.32
C THR A 131 -2.40 -12.90 -1.19
N THR A 132 -3.48 -12.91 -1.98
CA THR A 132 -3.41 -12.51 -3.39
C THR A 132 -3.78 -11.03 -3.49
N PRO A 133 -2.83 -10.11 -3.73
CA PRO A 133 -3.13 -8.68 -3.80
C PRO A 133 -4.08 -8.34 -4.95
N GLN A 134 -5.12 -7.57 -4.66
CA GLN A 134 -6.05 -7.03 -5.65
C GLN A 134 -5.67 -5.62 -6.09
N GLY A 135 -4.87 -4.94 -5.30
CA GLY A 135 -4.31 -3.62 -5.56
C GLY A 135 -3.10 -3.35 -4.68
N SER A 136 -2.49 -2.19 -4.85
CA SER A 136 -1.21 -1.80 -4.26
C SER A 136 -0.04 -2.71 -4.68
N TYR A 137 1.07 -2.66 -3.99
CA TYR A 137 2.22 -3.55 -4.22
C TYR A 137 2.64 -4.30 -2.95
N PHE A 138 1.75 -4.40 -1.97
CA PHE A 138 2.00 -5.14 -0.74
C PHE A 138 1.40 -6.53 -0.78
N ILE A 139 2.04 -7.44 -0.06
CA ILE A 139 1.59 -8.80 0.13
C ILE A 139 1.79 -9.20 1.58
N MET A 140 0.77 -9.80 2.18
CA MET A 140 0.88 -10.36 3.53
C MET A 140 1.24 -11.84 3.42
N VAL A 141 2.25 -12.25 4.17
CA VAL A 141 2.72 -13.64 4.24
C VAL A 141 2.42 -14.18 5.63
N ASP A 142 1.81 -15.35 5.69
CA ASP A 142 1.51 -16.05 6.93
C ASP A 142 2.72 -16.88 7.38
N ILE A 143 3.22 -16.60 8.57
CA ILE A 143 4.36 -17.28 9.19
C ILE A 143 3.96 -18.24 10.31
N SER A 144 2.66 -18.56 10.44
CA SER A 144 2.15 -19.47 11.49
C SER A 144 2.86 -20.81 11.50
N ASP A 145 3.15 -21.37 10.32
CA ASP A 145 3.81 -22.67 10.19
C ASP A 145 5.26 -22.63 10.74
N PHE A 146 5.92 -21.48 10.69
CA PHE A 146 7.24 -21.28 11.28
C PHE A 146 7.14 -21.11 12.79
N LEU A 147 6.20 -20.29 13.27
CA LEU A 147 6.01 -20.05 14.70
C LEU A 147 5.59 -21.31 15.47
N ALA A 148 5.01 -22.31 14.78
CA ALA A 148 4.73 -23.62 15.34
C ALA A 148 5.96 -24.51 15.52
N LYS A 149 7.11 -24.19 14.90
CA LYS A 149 8.35 -24.98 15.03
C LYS A 149 9.07 -24.62 16.32
N GLU A 150 9.74 -25.60 16.92
CA GLU A 150 10.46 -25.43 18.19
C GLU A 150 11.45 -24.25 18.17
N LYS A 151 12.14 -24.07 17.04
CA LYS A 151 13.10 -22.94 16.87
C LYS A 151 12.46 -21.57 17.07
N PHE A 152 11.22 -21.37 16.66
CA PHE A 152 10.52 -20.09 16.64
C PHE A 152 9.41 -20.00 17.70
N LYS A 153 9.31 -21.01 18.55
CA LYS A 153 8.27 -21.09 19.56
C LYS A 153 8.32 -19.88 20.51
N GLY A 154 7.18 -19.21 20.61
CA GLY A 154 7.06 -18.00 21.44
C GLY A 154 7.63 -16.73 20.82
N TRP A 155 8.11 -16.78 19.59
CA TRP A 155 8.56 -15.58 18.90
C TRP A 155 7.36 -14.71 18.44
N SER A 156 7.60 -13.40 18.43
CA SER A 156 6.74 -12.46 17.77
C SER A 156 7.10 -12.36 16.27
N ASP A 157 6.19 -11.80 15.48
CA ASP A 157 6.44 -11.45 14.08
C ASP A 157 7.60 -10.46 13.93
N GLN A 158 7.79 -9.55 14.89
CA GLN A 158 8.95 -8.65 14.92
C GLN A 158 10.26 -9.42 15.06
N GLN A 159 10.37 -10.33 16.02
CA GLN A 159 11.56 -11.17 16.21
C GLN A 159 11.84 -12.04 14.98
N PHE A 160 10.78 -12.53 14.33
CA PHE A 160 10.93 -13.28 13.08
C PHE A 160 11.45 -12.38 11.94
N CYS A 161 10.95 -11.15 11.79
CA CYS A 161 11.45 -10.19 10.81
C CYS A 161 12.91 -9.83 11.04
N GLU A 162 13.32 -9.56 12.28
CA GLU A 162 14.71 -9.25 12.63
C GLU A 162 15.65 -10.41 12.31
N TRP A 163 15.27 -11.63 12.69
CA TRP A 163 16.00 -12.84 12.34
C TRP A 163 16.09 -13.06 10.83
N MET A 164 15.01 -12.80 10.11
CA MET A 164 14.95 -12.99 8.66
C MET A 164 15.93 -12.06 7.94
N ILE A 165 16.18 -10.85 8.44
CA ILE A 165 17.19 -9.95 7.87
C ILE A 165 18.58 -10.59 7.97
N GLY A 166 18.95 -11.15 9.10
CA GLY A 166 20.28 -11.75 9.31
C GLY A 166 20.50 -13.05 8.57
N GLU A 167 19.55 -13.98 8.64
CA GLU A 167 19.69 -15.33 8.14
C GLU A 167 19.28 -15.50 6.67
N VAL A 168 18.26 -14.77 6.26
CA VAL A 168 17.69 -14.87 4.91
C VAL A 168 18.20 -13.76 4.01
N GLY A 169 18.41 -12.57 4.56
CA GLY A 169 18.83 -11.38 3.84
C GLY A 169 17.68 -10.68 3.13
N VAL A 170 16.45 -10.83 3.67
CA VAL A 170 15.24 -10.14 3.18
C VAL A 170 14.57 -9.44 4.35
N ALA A 171 14.30 -8.15 4.19
CA ALA A 171 13.56 -7.37 5.17
C ALA A 171 12.06 -7.46 4.94
N ALA A 172 11.30 -7.60 6.02
CA ALA A 172 9.84 -7.53 6.04
C ALA A 172 9.38 -6.57 7.14
N VAL A 173 8.12 -6.17 7.09
CA VAL A 173 7.49 -5.36 8.15
C VAL A 173 6.59 -6.28 8.98
N PRO A 174 6.68 -6.26 10.32
CA PRO A 174 5.80 -7.04 11.18
C PRO A 174 4.33 -6.71 10.93
N GLY A 175 3.49 -7.73 10.80
CA GLY A 175 2.06 -7.58 10.55
C GLY A 175 1.34 -6.93 11.72
N SER A 176 1.76 -7.21 12.95
CA SER A 176 1.23 -6.60 14.17
C SER A 176 1.19 -5.07 14.14
N SER A 177 2.03 -4.44 13.32
CA SER A 177 2.05 -2.98 13.13
C SER A 177 0.80 -2.43 12.40
N PHE A 178 -0.05 -3.30 11.83
CA PHE A 178 -1.18 -2.91 11.00
C PHE A 178 -2.55 -3.25 11.59
N PHE A 179 -2.59 -3.95 12.73
CA PHE A 179 -3.83 -4.42 13.33
C PHE A 179 -3.97 -3.91 14.76
N ARG A 180 -5.20 -3.65 15.17
CA ARG A 180 -5.53 -3.31 16.55
C ARG A 180 -5.46 -4.54 17.47
N GLU A 181 -5.96 -5.66 16.97
CA GLU A 181 -5.91 -6.95 17.66
C GLU A 181 -4.50 -7.55 17.53
N PRO A 182 -4.10 -8.46 18.44
CA PRO A 182 -2.78 -9.09 18.42
C PRO A 182 -2.66 -10.09 17.26
N VAL A 183 -2.37 -9.59 16.07
CA VAL A 183 -2.09 -10.40 14.87
C VAL A 183 -0.57 -10.53 14.74
N ASN A 184 0.00 -11.59 15.31
CA ASN A 184 1.45 -11.80 15.42
C ASN A 184 1.99 -12.88 14.47
N HIS A 185 1.20 -13.31 13.48
CA HIS A 185 1.54 -14.38 12.55
C HIS A 185 1.64 -13.93 11.10
N LEU A 186 1.59 -12.63 10.86
CA LEU A 186 1.70 -12.06 9.52
C LEU A 186 2.94 -11.18 9.41
N ILE A 187 3.56 -11.20 8.24
CA ILE A 187 4.58 -10.22 7.85
C ILE A 187 4.19 -9.60 6.51
N ARG A 188 4.55 -8.33 6.30
CA ARG A 188 4.30 -7.63 5.04
C ARG A 188 5.57 -7.53 4.21
N LEU A 189 5.51 -8.03 2.99
CA LEU A 189 6.48 -7.83 1.92
C LEU A 189 5.92 -6.87 0.86
N HIS A 190 6.74 -6.49 -0.11
CA HIS A 190 6.30 -5.69 -1.25
C HIS A 190 7.06 -6.11 -2.53
N PHE A 191 6.41 -5.89 -3.67
CA PHE A 191 6.99 -6.19 -4.97
C PHE A 191 7.29 -4.93 -5.83
N ALA A 192 7.38 -3.75 -5.21
CA ALA A 192 7.77 -2.51 -5.88
C ALA A 192 9.30 -2.42 -6.06
N ARG A 193 9.90 -3.39 -6.75
CA ARG A 193 11.33 -3.48 -7.06
C ARG A 193 11.51 -3.88 -8.53
N SER A 194 12.75 -3.87 -9.02
CA SER A 194 13.06 -4.44 -10.32
C SER A 194 12.80 -5.96 -10.31
N GLU A 195 12.51 -6.54 -11.47
CA GLU A 195 12.28 -7.99 -11.57
C GLU A 195 13.49 -8.80 -11.13
N GLU A 196 14.69 -8.29 -11.40
CA GLU A 196 15.93 -8.89 -10.92
C GLU A 196 16.00 -8.95 -9.40
N SER A 197 15.70 -7.82 -8.73
CA SER A 197 15.65 -7.77 -7.26
C SER A 197 14.57 -8.68 -6.68
N LEU A 198 13.43 -8.84 -7.36
CA LEU A 198 12.39 -9.76 -6.92
C LEU A 198 12.83 -11.22 -7.03
N LYS A 199 13.50 -11.59 -8.12
CA LYS A 199 14.06 -12.94 -8.31
C LYS A 199 15.13 -13.26 -7.26
N ASP A 200 16.01 -12.30 -6.97
CA ASP A 200 17.01 -12.45 -5.90
C ASP A 200 16.34 -12.62 -4.52
N ALA A 201 15.33 -11.80 -4.22
CA ALA A 201 14.57 -11.91 -2.98
C ALA A 201 13.88 -13.29 -2.86
N ILE A 202 13.26 -13.79 -3.92
CA ILE A 202 12.64 -15.13 -3.97
C ILE A 202 13.69 -16.22 -3.71
N ALA A 203 14.84 -16.15 -4.37
CA ALA A 203 15.94 -17.10 -4.17
C ALA A 203 16.42 -17.10 -2.70
N ARG A 204 16.53 -15.93 -2.08
CA ARG A 204 16.88 -15.80 -0.66
C ARG A 204 15.79 -16.36 0.25
N LEU A 205 14.52 -16.04 0.00
CA LEU A 205 13.37 -16.58 0.74
C LEU A 205 13.29 -18.10 0.66
N GLY A 206 13.78 -18.69 -0.43
CA GLY A 206 13.91 -20.15 -0.58
C GLY A 206 14.67 -20.84 0.56
N LYS A 207 15.57 -20.12 1.27
CA LYS A 207 16.25 -20.64 2.46
C LYS A 207 15.29 -20.99 3.60
N LEU A 208 14.08 -20.41 3.59
CA LEU A 208 13.04 -20.69 4.59
C LEU A 208 12.49 -22.10 4.48
N GLN A 209 12.55 -22.75 3.30
CA GLN A 209 12.03 -24.11 3.10
C GLN A 209 12.61 -25.14 4.07
N LYS A 210 13.88 -24.98 4.49
CA LYS A 210 14.51 -25.87 5.48
C LYS A 210 13.83 -25.86 6.84
N TYR A 211 13.05 -24.82 7.13
CA TYR A 211 12.33 -24.68 8.39
C TYR A 211 10.85 -25.03 8.29
N LEU A 212 10.31 -25.23 7.07
CA LEU A 212 8.95 -25.71 6.85
C LEU A 212 8.85 -27.24 6.97
N LYS A 213 9.96 -27.94 6.67
CA LYS A 213 10.10 -29.39 6.82
C LYS A 213 10.28 -29.76 8.33
#